data_d7224fe1673a166d2d2f2c5e0920f482
#
_entry.id   d7224fe1673a166d2d2f2c5e0920f482
#
_cell.length_a   1.000
_cell.length_b   1.000
_cell.length_c   1.000
_cell.angle_alpha   90.00
_cell.angle_beta   90.00
_cell.angle_gamma   90.00
#
_symmetry.space_group_name_H-M   'P 1'
#
loop_
_entity.id
_entity.type
_entity.pdbx_description
1 polymer ?
#
loop_
_entity_poly.entity_id
_entity_poly.type
_entity_poly.pdbx_seq_one_letter_code
_entity_poly.pdbx_strand_id
1 'polypeptide(L)' 'MKWRNISEREVETILANPDKLEQTERGRINAFKQVGARYLKVTYKEYSNELLIISAVDKSD' A
#
# COMPACT_ATOMS: atom_id res chain seq x y z
N MET A 1 9.64 -0.38 11.63
CA MET A 1 9.10 0.46 11.59
C MET A 1 7.93 0.34 11.31
N LYS A 2 7.20 1.06 11.53
CA LYS A 2 6.05 0.79 11.34
C LYS A 2 5.18 1.81 10.90
N TRP A 3 4.13 1.51 10.23
CA TRP A 3 3.19 2.48 9.75
C TRP A 3 2.14 2.64 10.81
N ARG A 4 1.71 3.87 11.03
CA ARG A 4 0.78 4.15 12.07
C ARG A 4 -0.55 3.49 11.78
N ASN A 5 -1.07 2.70 12.68
CA ASN A 5 -2.39 2.08 12.58
C ASN A 5 -2.54 1.13 11.40
N ILE A 6 -1.44 0.63 10.86
CA ILE A 6 -1.48 -0.30 9.75
C ILE A 6 -0.54 -1.44 10.06
N SER A 7 -1.04 -2.66 10.03
CA SER A 7 -0.22 -3.82 10.32
C SER A 7 0.38 -4.38 9.04
N GLU A 8 1.38 -5.20 9.20
CA GLU A 8 2.00 -5.84 8.04
C GLU A 8 1.00 -6.73 7.32
N ARG A 9 0.12 -7.37 8.07
CA ARG A 9 -0.89 -8.20 7.44
C ARG A 9 -1.82 -7.37 6.56
N GLU A 10 -2.16 -6.18 7.00
CA GLU A 10 -2.99 -5.31 6.18
C GLU A 10 -2.27 -4.88 4.92
N VAL A 11 -0.99 -4.61 5.03
CA VAL A 11 -0.21 -4.25 3.85
C VAL A 11 -0.20 -5.41 2.87
N GLU A 12 -0.01 -6.63 3.35
CA GLU A 12 -0.01 -7.79 2.48
C GLU A 12 -1.35 -7.98 1.81
N THR A 13 -2.43 -7.74 2.54
CA THR A 13 -3.76 -7.86 1.97
C THR A 13 -3.96 -6.84 0.84
N ILE A 14 -3.50 -5.62 1.06
CA ILE A 14 -3.62 -4.59 0.05
C ILE A 14 -2.84 -4.96 -1.20
N LEU A 15 -1.62 -5.45 -1.02
CA LEU A 15 -0.79 -5.77 -2.17
C LEU A 15 -1.31 -6.98 -2.92
N ALA A 16 -1.94 -7.92 -2.22
CA ALA A 16 -2.43 -9.11 -2.87
C ALA A 16 -3.68 -8.82 -3.70
N ASN A 17 -4.49 -7.86 -3.27
CA ASN A 17 -5.77 -7.64 -3.95
C ASN A 17 -6.20 -6.19 -3.80
N PRO A 18 -5.51 -5.26 -4.43
CA PRO A 18 -5.85 -3.85 -4.28
C PRO A 18 -7.13 -3.51 -5.03
N ASP A 19 -7.86 -2.53 -4.50
CA ASP A 19 -9.04 -2.03 -5.18
C ASP A 19 -8.64 -1.10 -6.32
N LYS A 20 -7.49 -0.44 -6.20
CA LYS A 20 -7.06 0.49 -7.20
C LYS A 20 -5.54 0.57 -7.19
N LEU A 21 -4.96 0.72 -8.35
CA LEU A 21 -3.52 0.91 -8.48
C LEU A 21 -3.28 2.18 -9.27
N GLU A 22 -2.27 2.94 -8.84
CA GLU A 22 -1.84 4.12 -9.56
C GLU A 22 -0.34 4.06 -9.73
N GLN A 23 0.14 4.31 -10.93
CA GLN A 23 1.57 4.37 -11.15
C GLN A 23 2.00 5.82 -11.16
N THR A 24 3.14 6.09 -10.54
CA THR A 24 3.68 7.44 -10.54
C THR A 24 4.80 7.51 -11.55
N GLU A 25 5.27 8.70 -11.81
CA GLU A 25 6.31 8.90 -12.79
C GLU A 25 7.65 8.34 -12.36
N ARG A 26 7.82 8.09 -11.09
CA ARG A 26 9.11 7.63 -10.61
C ARG A 26 9.18 6.13 -10.46
N GLY A 27 8.25 5.43 -11.03
CA GLY A 27 8.25 3.99 -10.94
C GLY A 27 7.67 3.46 -9.65
N ARG A 28 7.06 4.30 -8.86
CA ARG A 28 6.39 3.86 -7.65
C ARG A 28 4.96 3.54 -7.95
N ILE A 29 4.38 2.69 -7.15
CA ILE A 29 3.00 2.28 -7.33
C ILE A 29 2.27 2.53 -6.03
N ASN A 30 1.10 3.14 -6.14
CA ASN A 30 0.22 3.36 -5.00
C ASN A 30 -0.92 2.36 -5.10
N ALA A 31 -1.05 1.53 -4.10
CA ALA A 31 -2.12 0.55 -4.05
C ALA A 31 -3.13 1.01 -3.00
N PHE A 32 -4.38 1.06 -3.39
CA PHE A 32 -5.46 1.52 -2.51
C PHE A 32 -6.41 0.38 -2.25
N LYS A 33 -6.91 0.30 -1.04
CA LYS A 33 -7.90 -0.70 -0.71
C LYS A 33 -8.72 -0.26 0.49
N GLN A 34 -10.00 -0.53 0.44
CA GLN A 34 -10.85 -0.29 1.58
C GLN A 34 -10.87 -1.54 2.44
N VAL A 35 -10.50 -1.41 3.68
CA VAL A 35 -10.43 -2.51 4.63
C VAL A 35 -11.37 -2.16 5.76
N GLY A 36 -12.58 -2.74 5.73
CA GLY A 36 -13.58 -2.38 6.72
C GLY A 36 -13.97 -0.92 6.57
N ALA A 37 -13.87 -0.17 7.62
CA ALA A 37 -14.20 1.24 7.60
C ALA A 37 -13.01 2.12 7.27
N ARG A 38 -11.90 1.52 6.88
CA ARG A 38 -10.67 2.27 6.63
C ARG A 38 -10.32 2.23 5.16
N TYR A 39 -9.75 3.30 4.66
CA TYR A 39 -9.27 3.35 3.29
C TYR A 39 -7.77 3.52 3.33
N LEU A 40 -7.04 2.51 2.91
CA LEU A 40 -5.61 2.46 3.10
C LEU A 40 -4.89 2.62 1.77
N LYS A 41 -3.72 3.23 1.84
CA LYS A 41 -2.86 3.42 0.68
C LYS A 41 -1.47 2.92 1.02
N VAL A 42 -0.91 2.10 0.15
CA VAL A 42 0.45 1.61 0.30
C VAL A 42 1.23 2.03 -0.92
N THR A 43 2.36 2.69 -0.71
CA THR A 43 3.25 3.07 -1.78
C THR A 43 4.43 2.12 -1.79
N TYR A 44 4.69 1.51 -2.93
CA TYR A 44 5.78 0.56 -3.02
C TYR A 44 6.46 0.68 -4.36
N LYS A 45 7.63 0.06 -4.44
CA LYS A 45 8.39 0.03 -5.67
C LYS A 45 8.77 -1.42 -5.95
N GLU A 46 8.62 -1.83 -7.21
CA GLU A 46 8.92 -3.20 -7.60
C GLU A 46 10.29 -3.27 -8.21
N TYR A 47 11.11 -4.17 -7.73
CA TYR A 47 12.38 -4.49 -8.36
C TYR A 47 12.22 -5.85 -9.00
N SER A 48 13.22 -6.32 -9.70
CA SER A 48 13.05 -7.55 -10.46
C SER A 48 12.55 -8.71 -9.62
N ASN A 49 13.00 -8.85 -8.39
CA ASN A 49 12.52 -9.94 -7.56
C ASN A 49 12.02 -9.53 -6.23
N GLU A 50 11.86 -8.25 -5.97
CA GLU A 50 11.54 -7.79 -4.64
C GLU A 50 10.58 -6.64 -4.67
N LEU A 51 9.86 -6.47 -3.59
CA LEU A 51 9.03 -5.31 -3.38
C LEU A 51 9.59 -4.52 -2.24
N LEU A 52 9.71 -3.21 -2.43
CA LEU A 52 10.12 -2.32 -1.37
C LEU A 52 8.95 -1.46 -0.97
N ILE A 53 8.49 -1.62 0.27
CA ILE A 53 7.39 -0.82 0.77
C ILE A 53 7.94 0.52 1.22
N ILE A 54 7.49 1.58 0.58
CA ILE A 54 7.99 2.92 0.89
C ILE A 54 7.19 3.55 2.00
N SER A 55 5.87 3.43 1.93
CA SER A 55 5.05 3.99 2.99
C SER A 55 3.66 3.37 2.95
N ALA A 56 2.95 3.51 4.04
CA ALA A 56 1.57 3.07 4.12
C ALA A 56 0.84 4.07 4.99
N VAL A 57 -0.31 4.53 4.54
CA VAL A 57 -1.08 5.52 5.27
C VAL A 57 -2.55 5.16 5.26
N ASP A 58 -3.25 5.66 6.28
CA ASP A 58 -4.68 5.49 6.41
C ASP A 58 -5.33 6.78 5.93
N LYS A 59 -6.08 6.70 4.86
CA LYS A 59 -6.68 7.89 4.27
C LYS A 59 -8.14 8.05 4.62
N SER A 60 -8.63 7.25 5.53
CA SER A 60 -10.04 7.29 5.84
C SER A 60 -10.42 8.35 6.85
N ASP A 61 -9.49 9.16 7.31
CA ASP A 61 -9.74 10.11 8.33
C ASP A 61 -10.72 11.14 8.05
#